data_74532afe0f71f3b30e84894ccc494f9e
#
_entry.id   74532afe0f71f3b30e84894ccc494f9e
#
_cell.length_a   1.000
_cell.length_b   1.000
_cell.length_c   1.000
_cell.angle_alpha   90.00
_cell.angle_beta   90.00
_cell.angle_gamma   90.00
#
_symmetry.space_group_name_H-M   'P 1'
#
loop_
_entity.id
_entity.type
_entity.pdbx_description
1 polymer ?
#
loop_
_entity_poly.entity_id
_entity_poly.type
_entity_poly.pdbx_seq_one_letter_code
_entity_poly.pdbx_strand_id
1 'polypeptide(L)'
;MTIEIAALATAVLLCWVALVHAALAAGMRRGDLVWSGRQPRLLAPELRVRSALAALLLLVSGAVLAEATDLIDSGLIADRYMQSATFAVMAFLGVYFVYAVFWGSRWERMLFAPITLAGALLAGWLTFT
;
A
#
# COMPACT_ATOMS: atom_id res chain seq x y z
N MET A 1 -22.48 0.09 -2.26
CA MET A 1 -21.24 0.89 -2.40
C MET A 1 -20.72 0.74 -3.83
N THR A 2 -20.40 1.84 -4.46
CA THR A 2 -19.86 1.81 -5.83
C THR A 2 -18.36 1.49 -5.81
N ILE A 3 -17.85 1.05 -6.96
CA ILE A 3 -16.42 0.74 -7.08
C ILE A 3 -15.57 2.01 -6.90
N GLU A 4 -16.07 3.16 -7.30
CA GLU A 4 -15.37 4.45 -7.13
C GLU A 4 -15.22 4.80 -5.65
N ILE A 5 -16.24 4.57 -4.84
CA ILE A 5 -16.19 4.80 -3.39
C ILE A 5 -15.21 3.82 -2.75
N ALA A 6 -15.25 2.55 -3.15
CA ALA A 6 -14.30 1.54 -2.66
C ALA A 6 -12.86 1.93 -3.02
N ALA A 7 -12.62 2.39 -4.23
CA ALA A 7 -11.31 2.83 -4.69
C ALA A 7 -10.83 4.07 -3.93
N LEU A 8 -11.72 5.04 -3.71
CA LEU A 8 -11.38 6.25 -2.95
C LEU A 8 -11.01 5.89 -1.51
N ALA A 9 -11.81 5.08 -0.84
CA ALA A 9 -11.54 4.66 0.52
C ALA A 9 -10.22 3.91 0.61
N THR A 10 -9.98 2.97 -0.31
CA THR A 10 -8.75 2.19 -0.36
C THR A 10 -7.54 3.08 -0.62
N ALA A 11 -7.63 4.01 -1.57
CA ALA A 11 -6.55 4.94 -1.88
C ALA A 11 -6.21 5.82 -0.67
N VAL A 12 -7.20 6.32 0.04
CA VAL A 12 -6.99 7.12 1.27
C VAL A 12 -6.28 6.30 2.34
N LEU A 13 -6.70 5.06 2.55
CA LEU A 13 -6.08 4.17 3.54
C LEU A 13 -4.65 3.80 3.13
N LEU A 14 -4.39 3.55 1.86
CA LEU A 14 -3.03 3.29 1.37
C LEU A 14 -2.14 4.53 1.54
N CYS A 15 -2.66 5.72 1.30
CA CYS A 15 -1.94 6.96 1.55
C CYS A 15 -1.60 7.12 3.03
N TRP A 16 -2.50 6.74 3.93
CA TRP A 16 -2.24 6.78 5.36
C TRP A 16 -1.10 5.84 5.74
N VAL A 17 -1.11 4.60 5.25
CA VAL A 17 -0.01 3.65 5.49
C VAL A 17 1.30 4.20 4.89
N ALA A 18 1.23 4.78 3.70
CA ALA A 18 2.39 5.39 3.06
C ALA A 18 2.96 6.53 3.90
N LEU A 19 2.10 7.37 4.50
CA LEU A 19 2.55 8.46 5.37
C LEU A 19 3.25 7.93 6.63
N VAL A 20 2.77 6.82 7.19
CA VAL A 20 3.44 6.17 8.33
C VAL A 20 4.86 5.74 7.93
N HIS A 21 4.99 5.07 6.78
CA HIS A 21 6.30 4.65 6.29
C HIS A 21 7.21 5.84 5.97
N ALA A 22 6.66 6.90 5.36
CA ALA A 22 7.41 8.10 5.06
C ALA A 22 7.91 8.80 6.33
N ALA A 23 7.06 8.89 7.36
CA ALA A 23 7.43 9.49 8.64
C ALA A 23 8.54 8.68 9.33
N LEU A 24 8.46 7.34 9.27
CA LEU A 24 9.51 6.47 9.81
C LEU A 24 10.82 6.62 9.05
N ALA A 25 10.76 6.73 7.73
CA ALA A 25 11.93 6.97 6.90
C ALA A 25 12.57 8.34 7.22
N ALA A 26 11.73 9.33 7.55
CA ALA A 26 12.20 10.68 7.91
C ALA A 26 12.75 10.75 9.34
N GLY A 27 12.56 9.73 10.17
CA GLY A 27 13.15 9.68 11.51
C GLY A 27 12.17 9.60 12.67
N MET A 28 10.88 9.28 12.41
CA MET A 28 9.92 9.07 13.49
C MET A 28 10.36 7.89 14.37
N ARG A 29 10.28 8.06 15.70
CA ARG A 29 10.77 7.05 16.67
C ARG A 29 9.68 6.05 17.05
N ARG A 30 8.98 5.53 16.09
CA ARG A 30 7.94 4.50 16.29
C ARG A 30 8.18 3.31 15.35
N GLY A 31 9.44 2.84 15.33
CA GLY A 31 9.83 1.67 14.55
C GLY A 31 9.06 0.40 14.91
N ASP A 32 8.44 0.36 16.09
CA ASP A 32 7.58 -0.74 16.52
C ASP A 32 6.35 -0.94 15.61
N LEU A 33 5.98 0.08 14.83
CA LEU A 33 4.82 0.02 13.95
C LEU A 33 5.02 -0.88 12.74
N VAL A 34 6.26 -1.08 12.30
CA VAL A 34 6.57 -1.77 11.04
C VAL A 34 7.73 -2.74 11.21
N TRP A 35 8.00 -3.51 10.17
CA TRP A 35 9.16 -4.41 10.06
C TRP A 35 9.26 -5.36 11.27
N SER A 36 8.14 -5.99 11.60
CA SER A 36 8.01 -6.96 12.71
C SER A 36 8.21 -6.35 14.10
N GLY A 37 8.31 -5.02 14.20
CA GLY A 37 8.45 -4.32 15.47
C GLY A 37 9.80 -4.55 16.18
N ARG A 38 10.82 -5.03 15.46
CA ARG A 38 12.12 -5.36 16.05
C ARG A 38 12.92 -4.15 16.49
N GLN A 39 12.62 -2.99 15.94
CA GLN A 39 13.29 -1.74 16.28
C GLN A 39 12.25 -0.76 16.82
N PRO A 40 12.07 -0.70 18.15
CA PRO A 40 10.94 0.02 18.75
C PRO A 40 11.04 1.54 18.68
N ARG A 41 12.21 2.05 18.32
CA ARG A 41 12.44 3.50 18.20
C ARG A 41 12.81 3.88 16.77
N LEU A 42 13.95 4.53 16.60
CA LEU A 42 14.43 4.92 15.27
C LEU A 42 14.81 3.67 14.45
N LEU A 43 14.31 3.58 13.22
CA LEU A 43 14.67 2.48 12.34
C LEU A 43 16.15 2.58 11.93
N ALA A 44 16.81 1.42 11.76
CA ALA A 44 18.12 1.34 11.16
C ALA A 44 18.10 1.91 9.73
N PRO A 45 19.24 2.42 9.20
CA PRO A 45 19.24 3.05 7.88
C PRO A 45 18.65 2.20 6.77
N GLU A 46 18.96 0.89 6.73
CA GLU A 46 18.39 -0.01 5.72
C GLU A 46 16.87 -0.16 5.84
N LEU A 47 16.33 -0.16 7.05
CA LEU A 47 14.88 -0.22 7.25
C LEU A 47 14.21 1.12 6.93
N ARG A 48 14.90 2.23 7.12
CA ARG A 48 14.42 3.55 6.70
C ARG A 48 14.31 3.63 5.18
N VAL A 49 15.29 3.09 4.46
CA VAL A 49 15.23 3.00 2.99
C VAL A 49 14.06 2.12 2.56
N ARG A 50 13.86 0.97 3.21
CA ARG A 50 12.72 0.11 2.92
C ARG A 50 11.38 0.81 3.17
N SER A 51 11.28 1.59 4.26
CA SER A 51 10.08 2.37 4.53
C SER A 51 9.84 3.45 3.48
N ALA A 52 10.88 4.10 3.00
CA ALA A 52 10.75 5.08 1.92
C ALA A 52 10.25 4.42 0.63
N LEU A 53 10.81 3.25 0.28
CA LEU A 53 10.36 2.48 -0.89
C LEU A 53 8.92 1.99 -0.72
N ALA A 54 8.57 1.50 0.47
CA ALA A 54 7.21 1.07 0.76
C ALA A 54 6.22 2.24 0.63
N ALA A 55 6.58 3.42 1.14
CA ALA A 55 5.76 4.62 1.00
C ALA A 55 5.51 4.95 -0.47
N LEU A 56 6.56 4.93 -1.28
CA LEU A 56 6.45 5.21 -2.71
C LEU A 56 5.54 4.18 -3.40
N LEU A 57 5.76 2.89 -3.16
CA LEU A 57 4.97 1.83 -3.77
C LEU A 57 3.51 1.88 -3.34
N LEU A 58 3.23 2.22 -2.09
CA LEU A 58 1.85 2.36 -1.60
C LEU A 58 1.15 3.56 -2.24
N LEU A 59 1.85 4.68 -2.39
CA LEU A 59 1.31 5.85 -3.08
C LEU A 59 1.03 5.55 -4.56
N VAL A 60 1.95 4.89 -5.23
CA VAL A 60 1.77 4.47 -6.63
C VAL A 60 0.58 3.51 -6.74
N SER A 61 0.45 2.57 -5.81
CA SER A 61 -0.68 1.63 -5.78
C SER A 61 -2.01 2.36 -5.65
N GLY A 62 -2.10 3.33 -4.75
CA GLY A 62 -3.30 4.16 -4.60
C GLY A 62 -3.62 4.94 -5.87
N ALA A 63 -2.61 5.51 -6.51
CA ALA A 63 -2.78 6.26 -7.76
C ALA A 63 -3.25 5.34 -8.90
N VAL A 64 -2.70 4.13 -9.01
CA VAL A 64 -3.14 3.16 -10.03
C VAL A 64 -4.60 2.79 -9.83
N LEU A 65 -5.01 2.51 -8.58
CA LEU A 65 -6.41 2.17 -8.30
C LEU A 65 -7.35 3.34 -8.61
N ALA A 66 -6.94 4.56 -8.31
CA ALA A 66 -7.72 5.76 -8.63
C ALA A 66 -7.84 5.96 -10.14
N GLU A 67 -6.76 5.76 -10.88
CA GLU A 67 -6.76 5.86 -12.35
C GLU A 67 -7.63 4.76 -12.97
N ALA A 68 -7.50 3.52 -12.50
CA ALA A 68 -8.23 2.37 -13.03
C ALA A 68 -9.75 2.47 -12.82
N THR A 69 -10.19 3.23 -11.83
CA THR A 69 -11.61 3.44 -11.54
C THR A 69 -12.12 4.81 -11.99
N ASP A 70 -11.34 5.53 -12.77
CA ASP A 70 -11.65 6.87 -13.29
C ASP A 70 -11.90 7.94 -12.20
N LEU A 71 -11.41 7.72 -10.98
CA LEU A 71 -11.41 8.76 -9.95
C LEU A 71 -10.51 9.92 -10.33
N ILE A 72 -9.40 9.61 -10.98
CA ILE A 72 -8.51 10.60 -11.60
C ILE A 72 -8.31 10.22 -13.07
N ASP A 73 -8.06 11.22 -13.90
CA ASP A 73 -7.80 11.03 -15.33
C ASP A 73 -6.50 11.77 -15.67
N SER A 74 -5.39 11.21 -15.18
CA SER A 74 -4.07 11.81 -15.37
C SER A 74 -3.47 11.51 -16.72
N GLY A 75 -3.93 10.44 -17.39
CA GLY A 75 -3.36 9.98 -18.65
C GLY A 75 -1.96 9.39 -18.52
N LEU A 76 -1.45 9.20 -17.30
CA LEU A 76 -0.11 8.67 -17.08
C LEU A 76 0.01 7.19 -17.44
N ILE A 77 -1.08 6.43 -17.33
CA ILE A 77 -1.11 5.01 -17.67
C ILE A 77 -1.97 4.83 -18.91
N ALA A 78 -1.36 4.37 -19.99
CA ALA A 78 -2.11 4.04 -21.19
C ALA A 78 -3.04 2.86 -20.94
N ASP A 79 -4.24 2.87 -21.54
CA ASP A 79 -5.25 1.84 -21.30
C ASP A 79 -4.72 0.43 -21.54
N ARG A 80 -3.84 0.25 -22.53
CA ARG A 80 -3.23 -1.05 -22.84
C ARG A 80 -2.36 -1.60 -21.72
N TYR A 81 -1.87 -0.75 -20.80
CA TYR A 81 -1.03 -1.15 -19.67
C TYR A 81 -1.79 -1.22 -18.36
N MET A 82 -3.06 -0.81 -18.35
CA MET A 82 -3.83 -0.71 -17.10
C MET A 82 -3.99 -2.06 -16.43
N GLN A 83 -4.27 -3.12 -17.19
CA GLN A 83 -4.40 -4.47 -16.63
C GLN A 83 -3.09 -4.94 -16.00
N SER A 84 -1.96 -4.67 -16.65
CA SER A 84 -0.64 -5.01 -16.08
C SER A 84 -0.35 -4.21 -14.83
N ALA A 85 -0.74 -2.94 -14.78
CA ALA A 85 -0.54 -2.08 -13.63
C ALA A 85 -1.39 -2.56 -12.43
N THR A 86 -2.66 -2.88 -12.64
CA THR A 86 -3.52 -3.39 -11.56
C THR A 86 -3.07 -4.78 -11.09
N PHE A 87 -2.58 -5.62 -11.98
CA PHE A 87 -1.99 -6.90 -11.61
C PHE A 87 -0.77 -6.72 -10.72
N ALA A 88 0.12 -5.78 -11.07
CA ALA A 88 1.31 -5.47 -10.25
C ALA A 88 0.92 -4.97 -8.86
N VAL A 89 -0.11 -4.12 -8.77
CA VAL A 89 -0.63 -3.63 -7.50
C VAL A 89 -1.20 -4.79 -6.68
N MET A 90 -1.97 -5.67 -7.29
CA MET A 90 -2.51 -6.86 -6.63
C MET A 90 -1.38 -7.71 -6.05
N ALA A 91 -0.34 -7.98 -6.84
CA ALA A 91 0.79 -8.79 -6.42
C ALA A 91 1.54 -8.13 -5.24
N PHE A 92 1.83 -6.83 -5.35
CA PHE A 92 2.53 -6.09 -4.29
C PHE A 92 1.72 -6.08 -2.98
N LEU A 93 0.45 -5.71 -3.05
CA LEU A 93 -0.40 -5.64 -1.86
C LEU A 93 -0.67 -7.01 -1.27
N GLY A 94 -0.79 -8.03 -2.12
CA GLY A 94 -0.94 -9.42 -1.67
C GLY A 94 0.28 -9.91 -0.90
N VAL A 95 1.48 -9.62 -1.41
CA VAL A 95 2.73 -9.96 -0.71
C VAL A 95 2.85 -9.19 0.60
N TYR A 96 2.51 -7.90 0.59
CA TYR A 96 2.53 -7.09 1.82
C TYR A 96 1.55 -7.65 2.85
N PHE A 97 0.34 -8.03 2.41
CA PHE A 97 -0.66 -8.64 3.30
C PHE A 97 -0.14 -9.92 3.94
N VAL A 98 0.43 -10.83 3.16
CA VAL A 98 0.99 -12.09 3.67
C VAL A 98 2.10 -11.81 4.68
N TYR A 99 3.00 -10.89 4.34
CA TYR A 99 4.06 -10.47 5.26
C TYR A 99 3.47 -9.92 6.57
N ALA A 100 2.50 -9.02 6.47
CA ALA A 100 1.90 -8.39 7.65
C ALA A 100 1.23 -9.40 8.58
N VAL A 101 0.54 -10.39 8.01
CA VAL A 101 -0.17 -11.42 8.78
C VAL A 101 0.80 -12.37 9.49
N PHE A 102 1.83 -12.84 8.78
CA PHE A 102 2.70 -13.91 9.29
C PHE A 102 3.94 -13.40 10.00
N TRP A 103 4.48 -12.26 9.60
CA TRP A 103 5.72 -11.72 10.16
C TRP A 103 5.62 -10.28 10.65
N GLY A 104 4.46 -9.67 10.47
CA GLY A 104 4.27 -8.26 10.84
C GLY A 104 4.23 -8.02 12.33
N SER A 105 4.43 -6.76 12.72
CA SER A 105 4.18 -6.29 14.07
C SER A 105 2.69 -6.38 14.40
N ARG A 106 2.35 -6.15 15.68
CA ARG A 106 0.95 -6.07 16.10
C ARG A 106 0.17 -5.05 15.28
N TRP A 107 0.77 -3.88 15.03
CA TRP A 107 0.13 -2.81 14.27
C TRP A 107 -0.05 -3.16 12.80
N GLU A 108 0.95 -3.83 12.22
CA GLU A 108 0.85 -4.31 10.83
C GLU A 108 -0.29 -5.31 10.69
N ARG A 109 -0.40 -6.26 11.61
CA ARG A 109 -1.48 -7.26 11.57
C ARG A 109 -2.86 -6.65 11.77
N MET A 110 -2.99 -5.68 12.67
CA MET A 110 -4.28 -5.11 13.04
C MET A 110 -4.77 -4.06 12.04
N LEU A 111 -3.86 -3.26 11.50
CA LEU A 111 -4.21 -2.10 10.68
C LEU A 111 -3.80 -2.27 9.22
N PHE A 112 -2.54 -2.62 8.98
CA PHE A 112 -2.00 -2.63 7.62
C PHE A 112 -2.47 -3.86 6.83
N ALA A 113 -2.60 -5.01 7.46
CA ALA A 113 -3.05 -6.23 6.78
C ALA A 113 -4.46 -6.09 6.20
N PRO A 114 -5.49 -5.61 6.96
CA PRO A 114 -6.82 -5.41 6.37
C PRO A 114 -6.81 -4.41 5.21
N ILE A 115 -6.02 -3.34 5.31
CA ILE A 115 -5.93 -2.31 4.27
C ILE A 115 -5.32 -2.90 3.00
N THR A 116 -4.22 -3.62 3.12
CA THR A 116 -3.54 -4.22 1.96
C THR A 116 -4.36 -5.36 1.36
N LEU A 117 -5.09 -6.11 2.17
CA LEU A 117 -6.04 -7.12 1.67
C LEU A 117 -7.14 -6.47 0.83
N ALA A 118 -7.75 -5.41 1.35
CA ALA A 118 -8.79 -4.70 0.61
C ALA A 118 -8.26 -4.16 -0.73
N GLY A 119 -7.06 -3.60 -0.72
CA GLY A 119 -6.41 -3.11 -1.94
C GLY A 119 -6.10 -4.23 -2.92
N ALA A 120 -5.60 -5.37 -2.44
CA ALA A 120 -5.30 -6.52 -3.27
C ALA A 120 -6.57 -7.10 -3.91
N LEU A 121 -7.65 -7.20 -3.16
CA LEU A 121 -8.94 -7.69 -3.67
C LEU A 121 -9.51 -6.75 -4.73
N LEU A 122 -9.46 -5.45 -4.49
CA LEU A 122 -9.92 -4.46 -5.46
C LEU A 122 -9.06 -4.50 -6.74
N ALA A 123 -7.75 -4.55 -6.60
CA ALA A 123 -6.84 -4.64 -7.74
C ALA A 123 -7.08 -5.94 -8.53
N GLY A 124 -7.29 -7.05 -7.84
CA GLY A 124 -7.63 -8.32 -8.47
C GLY A 124 -8.94 -8.26 -9.25
N TRP A 125 -9.96 -7.66 -8.66
CA TRP A 125 -11.24 -7.44 -9.33
C TRP A 125 -11.04 -6.64 -10.62
N LEU A 126 -10.30 -5.53 -10.55
CA LEU A 126 -10.03 -4.67 -11.71
C LEU A 126 -9.18 -5.37 -12.78
N THR A 127 -8.28 -6.26 -12.36
CA THR A 127 -7.42 -7.00 -13.30
C THR A 127 -8.21 -8.01 -14.12
N PHE A 128 -9.18 -8.68 -13.50
CA PHE A 128 -9.88 -9.83 -14.10
C PHE A 128 -11.30 -9.50 -14.57
N THR A 129 -11.72 -8.27 -14.51
CA THR A 129 -12.98 -7.80 -15.13
C THR A 129 -12.70 -6.88 -16.32
#